data_49241a249d64d8a6a511f2402590d2bb
#
_entry.id   49241a249d64d8a6a511f2402590d2bb
#
_cell.length_a   1.000
_cell.length_b   1.000
_cell.length_c   1.000
_cell.angle_alpha   90.00
_cell.angle_beta   90.00
_cell.angle_gamma   90.00
#
_symmetry.space_group_name_H-M   'P 1'
#
loop_
_entity.id
_entity.type
_entity.pdbx_description
1 polymer ?
#
loop_
_entity_poly.entity_id
_entity_poly.type
_entity_poly.pdbx_seq_one_letter_code
_entity_poly.pdbx_strand_id
1 'polypeptide(L)'
;MGTKYPFIVLYTDSFPNDAHVALEARGILKQPVPYLKPSMTTDLSQDRRLYDAWTKLVCFSLYEYEHVVLLDCDMMALHNMDELMDVELDPPEMEGSGNRVFGSAHSCICNPLKRSHYSEDWYVFQYHHYHHLEELVSF
;
A
#
# COMPACT_ATOMS: atom_id res chain seq x y z
N MET A 1 -11.78 -11.43 -12.35
CA MET A 1 -11.94 -11.83 -10.94
C MET A 1 -13.13 -11.06 -10.40
N GLY A 2 -14.12 -11.74 -9.81
CA GLY A 2 -15.31 -11.08 -9.28
C GLY A 2 -15.10 -10.74 -7.80
N THR A 3 -14.68 -9.52 -7.50
CA THR A 3 -14.74 -9.03 -6.12
C THR A 3 -16.15 -8.50 -5.82
N LYS A 4 -16.62 -8.68 -4.59
CA LYS A 4 -17.86 -8.09 -4.07
C LYS A 4 -17.69 -6.66 -3.56
N TYR A 5 -16.44 -6.18 -3.44
CA TYR A 5 -16.09 -4.86 -2.97
C TYR A 5 -15.81 -3.90 -4.12
N PRO A 6 -16.04 -2.60 -3.95
CA PRO A 6 -15.70 -1.61 -4.96
C PRO A 6 -14.17 -1.51 -5.13
N PHE A 7 -13.73 -1.47 -6.39
CA PHE A 7 -12.35 -1.17 -6.74
C PHE A 7 -12.26 0.30 -7.16
N ILE A 8 -11.42 1.06 -6.46
CA ILE A 8 -11.32 2.51 -6.63
C ILE A 8 -9.87 2.89 -6.88
N VAL A 9 -9.64 3.64 -7.94
CA VAL A 9 -8.32 4.21 -8.24
C VAL A 9 -8.19 5.57 -7.54
N LEU A 10 -7.24 5.67 -6.61
CA LEU A 10 -6.87 6.94 -6.00
C LEU A 10 -5.92 7.67 -6.95
N TYR A 11 -6.14 8.96 -7.18
CA TYR A 11 -5.32 9.75 -8.08
C TYR A 11 -5.08 11.17 -7.55
N THR A 12 -3.95 11.75 -7.93
CA THR A 12 -3.59 13.14 -7.64
C THR A 12 -3.81 14.04 -8.85
N ASP A 13 -3.67 15.36 -8.68
CA ASP A 13 -3.85 16.36 -9.75
C ASP A 13 -2.94 16.13 -10.97
N SER A 14 -1.84 15.40 -10.80
CA SER A 14 -0.91 15.07 -11.89
C SER A 14 -1.36 13.90 -12.76
N PHE A 15 -2.52 13.29 -12.45
CA PHE A 15 -3.00 12.11 -13.18
C PHE A 15 -3.40 12.49 -14.63
N PRO A 16 -2.91 11.78 -15.66
CA PRO A 16 -3.12 12.15 -17.06
C PRO A 16 -4.59 12.03 -17.51
N ASN A 17 -5.02 12.92 -18.41
CA ASN A 17 -6.39 12.91 -18.94
C ASN A 17 -6.72 11.65 -19.73
N ASP A 18 -5.79 11.10 -20.48
CA ASP A 18 -5.97 9.84 -21.21
C ASP A 18 -6.18 8.64 -20.28
N ALA A 19 -5.53 8.65 -19.13
CA ALA A 19 -5.75 7.66 -18.08
C ALA A 19 -7.14 7.79 -17.46
N HIS A 20 -7.65 9.02 -17.25
CA HIS A 20 -9.05 9.23 -16.83
C HIS A 20 -10.04 8.60 -17.81
N VAL A 21 -9.85 8.86 -19.09
CA VAL A 21 -10.71 8.29 -20.18
C VAL A 21 -10.63 6.76 -20.18
N ALA A 22 -9.43 6.21 -20.01
CA ALA A 22 -9.23 4.77 -19.99
C ALA A 22 -9.90 4.06 -18.82
N LEU A 23 -9.91 4.68 -17.62
CA LEU A 23 -10.61 4.15 -16.45
C LEU A 23 -12.13 4.25 -16.62
N GLU A 24 -12.63 5.38 -17.10
CA GLU A 24 -14.06 5.59 -17.37
C GLU A 24 -14.61 4.58 -18.39
N ALA A 25 -13.88 4.35 -19.47
CA ALA A 25 -14.27 3.37 -20.48
C ALA A 25 -14.37 1.94 -19.94
N ARG A 26 -13.73 1.66 -18.79
CA ARG A 26 -13.79 0.37 -18.09
C ARG A 26 -14.74 0.35 -16.90
N GLY A 27 -15.42 1.46 -16.63
CA GLY A 27 -16.31 1.60 -15.47
C GLY A 27 -15.59 1.54 -14.13
N ILE A 28 -14.29 1.86 -14.10
CA ILE A 28 -13.49 1.85 -12.87
C ILE A 28 -13.73 3.15 -12.10
N LEU A 29 -14.08 3.01 -10.83
CA LEU A 29 -14.28 4.15 -9.93
C LEU A 29 -12.94 4.86 -9.66
N LYS A 30 -13.01 6.18 -9.49
CA LYS A 30 -11.84 7.02 -9.19
C LYS A 30 -12.15 8.01 -8.10
N GLN A 31 -11.17 8.28 -7.26
CA GLN A 31 -11.27 9.25 -6.18
C GLN A 31 -10.05 10.16 -6.16
N PRO A 32 -10.22 11.49 -6.22
CA PRO A 32 -9.11 12.43 -6.09
C PRO A 32 -8.59 12.43 -4.66
N VAL A 33 -7.28 12.48 -4.51
CA VAL A 33 -6.60 12.57 -3.23
C VAL A 33 -5.50 13.63 -3.27
N PRO A 34 -5.21 14.29 -2.14
CA PRO A 34 -4.13 15.27 -2.09
C PRO A 34 -2.77 14.58 -2.27
N TYR A 35 -1.86 15.23 -2.97
CA TYR A 35 -0.47 14.79 -2.99
C TYR A 35 0.19 15.13 -1.66
N LEU A 36 0.67 14.11 -0.95
CA LEU A 36 1.34 14.27 0.34
C LEU A 36 2.84 14.40 0.14
N LYS A 37 3.39 15.49 0.66
CA LYS A 37 4.84 15.69 0.74
C LYS A 37 5.29 15.47 2.18
N PRO A 38 6.37 14.71 2.40
CA PRO A 38 6.96 14.62 3.72
C PRO A 38 7.49 16.00 4.16
N SER A 39 7.24 16.38 5.40
CA SER A 39 7.81 17.59 6.00
C SER A 39 9.26 17.40 6.48
N MET A 40 9.88 16.28 6.13
CA MET A 40 11.20 15.89 6.59
C MET A 40 12.29 16.71 5.90
N THR A 41 13.35 17.01 6.67
CA THR A 41 14.59 17.60 6.16
C THR A 41 15.50 16.59 5.45
N THR A 42 15.12 15.30 5.46
CA THR A 42 15.89 14.24 4.82
C THR A 42 15.86 14.41 3.31
N ASP A 43 17.02 14.52 2.72
CA ASP A 43 17.17 14.59 1.27
C ASP A 43 16.92 13.19 0.66
N LEU A 44 15.77 13.03 0.00
CA LEU A 44 15.40 11.82 -0.74
C LEU A 44 15.71 11.94 -2.24
N SER A 45 16.55 12.91 -2.64
CA SER A 45 16.90 13.15 -4.05
C SER A 45 17.52 11.95 -4.75
N GLN A 46 18.12 11.04 -3.99
CA GLN A 46 18.71 9.80 -4.49
C GLN A 46 17.65 8.83 -5.07
N ASP A 47 16.42 8.88 -4.55
CA ASP A 47 15.31 8.13 -5.09
C ASP A 47 13.99 8.93 -4.98
N ARG A 48 13.66 9.63 -6.05
CA ARG A 48 12.48 10.49 -6.11
C ARG A 48 11.16 9.74 -5.90
N ARG A 49 11.12 8.43 -6.16
CA ARG A 49 9.94 7.59 -5.92
C ARG A 49 9.54 7.57 -4.45
N LEU A 50 10.50 7.79 -3.54
CA LEU A 50 10.22 7.87 -2.11
C LEU A 50 9.35 9.08 -1.75
N TYR A 51 9.42 10.18 -2.51
CA TYR A 51 8.50 11.31 -2.30
C TYR A 51 7.07 10.95 -2.68
N ASP A 52 6.88 10.25 -3.79
CA ASP A 52 5.55 9.88 -4.28
C ASP A 52 4.91 8.81 -3.38
N ALA A 53 5.73 7.94 -2.78
CA ALA A 53 5.26 6.88 -1.89
C ALA A 53 4.49 7.41 -0.65
N TRP A 54 4.79 8.63 -0.19
CA TRP A 54 4.07 9.24 0.95
C TRP A 54 2.59 9.44 0.67
N THR A 55 2.22 9.65 -0.57
CA THR A 55 0.81 9.82 -0.95
C THR A 55 -0.03 8.58 -0.64
N LYS A 56 0.56 7.40 -0.53
CA LYS A 56 -0.14 6.16 -0.13
C LYS A 56 -0.73 6.27 1.27
N LEU A 57 -0.15 7.08 2.15
CA LEU A 57 -0.68 7.31 3.51
C LEU A 57 -2.05 8.01 3.51
N VAL A 58 -2.49 8.54 2.39
CA VAL A 58 -3.85 9.09 2.25
C VAL A 58 -4.92 8.04 2.55
N CYS A 59 -4.64 6.75 2.35
CA CYS A 59 -5.60 5.69 2.68
C CYS A 59 -6.09 5.75 4.13
N PHE A 60 -5.26 6.23 5.07
CA PHE A 60 -5.64 6.41 6.48
C PHE A 60 -6.59 7.60 6.72
N SER A 61 -6.86 8.42 5.72
CA SER A 61 -7.80 9.54 5.79
C SER A 61 -9.14 9.28 5.08
N LEU A 62 -9.34 8.09 4.57
CA LEU A 62 -10.56 7.69 3.85
C LEU A 62 -11.64 7.23 4.85
N TYR A 63 -12.10 8.15 5.70
CA TYR A 63 -13.03 7.87 6.81
C TYR A 63 -14.42 7.39 6.37
N GLU A 64 -14.75 7.50 5.10
CA GLU A 64 -15.97 6.98 4.51
C GLU A 64 -15.99 5.46 4.35
N TYR A 65 -14.85 4.80 4.54
CA TYR A 65 -14.70 3.35 4.45
C TYR A 65 -14.30 2.76 5.81
N GLU A 66 -14.98 1.69 6.22
CA GLU A 66 -14.63 0.95 7.46
C GLU A 66 -13.34 0.16 7.29
N HIS A 67 -13.14 -0.43 6.10
CA HIS A 67 -11.94 -1.17 5.74
C HIS A 67 -11.43 -0.74 4.36
N VAL A 68 -10.13 -0.64 4.23
CA VAL A 68 -9.45 -0.33 2.96
C VAL A 68 -8.30 -1.33 2.77
N VAL A 69 -8.29 -1.98 1.60
CA VAL A 69 -7.13 -2.74 1.14
C VAL A 69 -6.42 -1.92 0.08
N LEU A 70 -5.23 -1.42 0.38
CA LEU A 70 -4.42 -0.64 -0.54
C LEU A 70 -3.51 -1.57 -1.34
N LEU A 71 -3.62 -1.50 -2.66
CA LEU A 71 -2.77 -2.21 -3.60
C LEU A 71 -1.90 -1.22 -4.37
N ASP A 72 -0.64 -1.57 -4.60
CA ASP A 72 0.22 -0.81 -5.49
C ASP A 72 -0.22 -0.98 -6.94
N CYS A 73 -0.06 0.06 -7.75
CA CYS A 73 -0.52 0.07 -9.14
C CYS A 73 0.29 -0.86 -10.06
N ASP A 74 1.44 -1.36 -9.61
CA ASP A 74 2.28 -2.33 -10.30
C ASP A 74 2.06 -3.77 -9.81
N MET A 75 1.08 -3.99 -8.92
CA MET A 75 0.66 -5.33 -8.49
C MET A 75 -0.36 -5.93 -9.46
N MET A 76 -0.29 -7.24 -9.62
CA MET A 76 -1.27 -8.02 -10.36
C MET A 76 -1.94 -9.01 -9.40
N ALA A 77 -3.23 -8.82 -9.15
CA ALA A 77 -4.00 -9.78 -8.39
C ALA A 77 -4.27 -11.03 -9.25
N LEU A 78 -3.76 -12.19 -8.83
CA LEU A 78 -3.92 -13.46 -9.54
C LEU A 78 -5.21 -14.19 -9.14
N HIS A 79 -5.69 -13.96 -7.91
CA HIS A 79 -6.90 -14.54 -7.36
C HIS A 79 -7.79 -13.47 -6.75
N ASN A 80 -9.02 -13.86 -6.39
CA ASN A 80 -9.87 -13.02 -5.56
C ASN A 80 -9.20 -12.86 -4.19
N MET A 81 -9.18 -11.63 -3.66
CA MET A 81 -8.57 -11.30 -2.37
C MET A 81 -9.60 -10.72 -1.40
N ASP A 82 -10.90 -11.01 -1.60
CA ASP A 82 -11.97 -10.47 -0.75
C ASP A 82 -11.79 -10.85 0.73
N GLU A 83 -11.10 -11.94 1.02
CA GLU A 83 -10.74 -12.39 2.37
C GLU A 83 -9.87 -11.39 3.14
N LEU A 84 -9.12 -10.51 2.45
CA LEU A 84 -8.38 -9.45 3.12
C LEU A 84 -9.29 -8.44 3.83
N MET A 85 -10.54 -8.32 3.38
CA MET A 85 -11.54 -7.48 4.01
C MET A 85 -12.14 -8.12 5.28
N ASP A 86 -11.93 -9.42 5.47
CA ASP A 86 -12.38 -10.17 6.64
C ASP A 86 -11.32 -10.19 7.77
N VAL A 87 -10.14 -9.58 7.53
CA VAL A 87 -9.10 -9.44 8.55
C VAL A 87 -9.60 -8.53 9.67
N GLU A 88 -9.67 -9.06 10.88
CA GLU A 88 -10.12 -8.32 12.05
C GLU A 88 -9.08 -7.25 12.43
N LEU A 89 -9.47 -5.99 12.32
CA LEU A 89 -8.76 -4.84 12.85
C LEU A 89 -9.44 -4.34 14.12
N ASP A 90 -8.67 -3.70 14.99
CA ASP A 90 -9.22 -3.12 16.20
C ASP A 90 -10.07 -1.88 15.84
N PRO A 91 -11.27 -1.72 16.43
CA PRO A 91 -12.11 -0.57 16.14
C PRO A 91 -11.46 0.73 16.63
N PRO A 92 -11.69 1.86 15.93
CA PRO A 92 -11.04 3.13 16.24
C PRO A 92 -11.39 3.68 17.63
N GLU A 93 -12.52 3.24 18.21
CA GLU A 93 -12.96 3.64 19.55
C GLU A 93 -12.31 2.87 20.69
N MET A 94 -11.50 1.86 20.37
CA MET A 94 -10.82 1.07 21.38
C MET A 94 -9.74 1.91 22.07
N GLU A 95 -10.04 2.40 23.28
CA GLU A 95 -9.05 3.07 24.12
C GLU A 95 -7.94 2.08 24.51
N GLY A 96 -6.69 2.52 24.36
CA GLY A 96 -5.53 1.70 24.67
C GLY A 96 -5.06 0.84 23.52
N SER A 97 -5.42 1.22 22.31
CA SER A 97 -4.98 0.73 21.01
C SER A 97 -4.55 -0.72 21.04
N GLY A 98 -5.40 -1.57 20.59
CA GLY A 98 -4.97 -2.89 20.14
C GLY A 98 -3.82 -2.75 19.12
N ASN A 99 -3.12 -3.82 18.91
CA ASN A 99 -2.00 -3.86 17.98
C ASN A 99 -2.44 -4.08 16.52
N ARG A 100 -3.74 -4.15 16.27
CA ARG A 100 -4.33 -4.54 14.97
C ARG A 100 -4.99 -3.37 14.26
N VAL A 101 -4.31 -2.24 14.17
CA VAL A 101 -4.84 -1.04 13.48
C VAL A 101 -4.63 -1.09 11.98
N PHE A 102 -3.63 -1.81 11.51
CA PHE A 102 -3.44 -2.13 10.09
C PHE A 102 -2.57 -3.38 9.92
N GLY A 103 -2.76 -4.06 8.79
CA GLY A 103 -1.90 -5.14 8.33
C GLY A 103 -1.10 -4.69 7.11
N SER A 104 0.09 -5.23 6.92
CA SER A 104 0.86 -5.02 5.72
C SER A 104 1.61 -6.28 5.31
N ALA A 105 1.72 -6.51 4.02
CA ALA A 105 2.61 -7.54 3.52
C ALA A 105 4.06 -7.10 3.68
N HIS A 106 4.93 -8.04 3.97
CA HIS A 106 6.36 -7.77 3.99
C HIS A 106 6.87 -7.45 2.59
N SER A 107 7.65 -6.37 2.48
CA SER A 107 8.38 -6.09 1.26
C SER A 107 9.81 -6.62 1.36
N CYS A 108 10.35 -7.10 0.23
CA CYS A 108 11.76 -7.41 0.14
C CYS A 108 12.58 -6.13 0.26
N ILE A 109 13.48 -6.07 1.26
CA ILE A 109 14.47 -5.00 1.39
C ILE A 109 15.79 -5.35 0.69
N CYS A 110 15.79 -6.38 -0.15
CA CYS A 110 16.96 -6.74 -0.96
C CYS A 110 17.38 -5.56 -1.85
N ASN A 111 18.68 -5.42 -2.05
CA ASN A 111 19.26 -4.37 -2.90
C ASN A 111 19.86 -4.99 -4.18
N PRO A 112 19.03 -5.51 -5.10
CA PRO A 112 19.52 -6.17 -6.32
C PRO A 112 20.28 -5.22 -7.23
N LEU A 113 20.02 -3.92 -7.11
CA LEU A 113 20.67 -2.88 -7.89
C LEU A 113 21.95 -2.33 -7.21
N LYS A 114 22.33 -2.90 -6.05
CA LYS A 114 23.51 -2.51 -5.27
C LYS A 114 23.63 -1.00 -5.04
N ARG A 115 22.51 -0.37 -4.69
CA ARG A 115 22.46 1.07 -4.41
C ARG A 115 23.18 1.38 -3.10
N SER A 116 24.09 2.34 -3.10
CA SER A 116 24.97 2.66 -1.96
C SER A 116 24.27 3.26 -0.74
N HIS A 117 23.05 3.78 -0.91
CA HIS A 117 22.25 4.34 0.20
C HIS A 117 21.43 3.30 0.97
N TYR A 118 21.45 2.04 0.52
CA TYR A 118 20.87 0.93 1.27
C TYR A 118 21.90 0.44 2.30
N SER A 119 21.44 0.18 3.53
CA SER A 119 22.28 -0.36 4.58
C SER A 119 22.78 -1.76 4.22
N GLU A 120 24.05 -2.04 4.49
CA GLU A 120 24.66 -3.37 4.25
C GLU A 120 24.01 -4.45 5.13
N ASP A 121 23.44 -4.07 6.29
CA ASP A 121 22.84 -4.98 7.27
C ASP A 121 21.42 -5.41 6.85
N TRP A 122 20.81 -4.78 5.87
CA TRP A 122 19.46 -5.13 5.42
C TRP A 122 19.34 -6.52 4.82
N TYR A 123 20.47 -7.15 4.46
CA TYR A 123 20.51 -8.49 3.88
C TYR A 123 20.40 -9.63 4.89
N VAL A 124 20.74 -9.41 6.16
CA VAL A 124 21.08 -10.51 7.07
C VAL A 124 19.94 -10.93 7.99
N PHE A 125 19.02 -10.02 8.30
CA PHE A 125 18.07 -10.27 9.40
C PHE A 125 16.76 -10.94 9.03
N GLN A 126 16.37 -11.01 7.75
CA GLN A 126 15.02 -11.42 7.39
C GLN A 126 14.82 -12.89 7.02
N TYR A 127 15.86 -13.63 6.69
CA TYR A 127 15.68 -15.04 6.30
C TYR A 127 15.42 -16.00 7.47
N HIS A 128 15.68 -15.60 8.72
CA HIS A 128 15.54 -16.50 9.86
C HIS A 128 14.25 -16.33 10.68
N HIS A 129 13.48 -15.27 10.48
CA HIS A 129 12.23 -15.08 11.22
C HIS A 129 10.95 -15.42 10.42
N TYR A 130 11.06 -15.74 9.15
CA TYR A 130 9.90 -15.90 8.26
C TYR A 130 9.24 -17.29 8.28
N HIS A 131 9.87 -18.29 8.88
CA HIS A 131 9.28 -19.63 8.93
C HIS A 131 8.03 -19.77 9.80
N HIS A 132 7.65 -18.75 10.56
CA HIS A 132 6.44 -18.79 11.39
C HIS A 132 5.26 -17.98 10.86
N LEU A 133 5.44 -17.21 9.78
CA LEU A 133 4.36 -16.42 9.19
C LEU A 133 3.92 -16.94 7.82
N GLU A 134 4.61 -17.93 7.27
CA GLU A 134 4.20 -18.61 6.02
C GLU A 134 2.87 -19.37 6.15
N GLU A 135 2.41 -19.67 7.39
CA GLU A 135 1.10 -20.27 7.62
C GLU A 135 -0.07 -19.28 7.50
N LEU A 136 0.18 -17.99 7.51
CA LEU A 136 -0.88 -16.96 7.42
C LEU A 136 -1.03 -16.36 6.01
N VAL A 137 -0.09 -16.58 5.10
CA VAL A 137 -0.13 -16.05 3.72
C VAL A 137 0.40 -17.11 2.75
N SER A 138 -0.19 -18.28 2.73
CA SER A 138 -0.03 -19.19 1.59
C SER A 138 -1.11 -18.83 0.55
N PHE A 139 -0.74 -17.95 -0.37
CA PHE A 139 -1.52 -17.64 -1.55
C PHE A 139 -1.14 -18.56 -2.71
#